data_26399fcff5993d4bc32e7cd350fd1eba
#
_entry.id   26399fcff5993d4bc32e7cd350fd1eba
#
_cell.length_a   1.000
_cell.length_b   1.000
_cell.length_c   1.000
_cell.angle_alpha   90.00
_cell.angle_beta   90.00
_cell.angle_gamma   90.00
#
_symmetry.space_group_name_H-M   'P 1'
#
loop_
_entity.id
_entity.type
_entity.pdbx_description
1 polymer ?
#
loop_
_entity_poly.entity_id
_entity_poly.type
_entity_poly.pdbx_seq_one_letter_code
_entity_poly.pdbx_strand_id
1 'polypeptide(L)'
;MKTKSAQKRRTKGSGSLFQKRGRFIYKHRDPALGRIVYKTLYDDDGSPVSDRKTAERIIENMEREERSLSRIERKIEYITQVAEYKKIITRCRVCIGNISTAYEQHPAHTTGQMPHKVAAMKFIQQCFPKDKLLADLTPEDAQVCMNAYWKTGVSPKSYNARLQILKMIFRMFLGDDSPFENLKAKSFYMESREPFTIPQLERIWQTLTSDEFHLLHKEEMKCLYLLALYTGARCGDLCLLKKHSVDMQGRIINFTPSKTIHSSGAKVQIPIAEALYIALLPFINVAGISPYVLPHVAERYTCNPAGIAKDTKRLLEAAGLHTVEQSHDPHRMLPVIRYSFHSFRHTFSTLAANHGVSIRTVQELLGHSSEKMTAHYTHIGLQTKVQAIKALPDLVSVKRSPQGRSLAELISGLSASELFRLGTWLDEHLTEMQKEHVKRFLRVP
;
A
#
# COMPACT_ATOMS: atom_id res chain seq x y z
N MET A 1 -15.00 -86.40 5.11
CA MET A 1 -15.65 -85.32 4.35
C MET A 1 -15.40 -84.00 5.04
N LYS A 2 -14.51 -83.14 4.47
CA LYS A 2 -14.25 -81.81 5.00
C LYS A 2 -15.23 -80.82 4.32
N THR A 3 -16.18 -80.31 5.07
CA THR A 3 -17.09 -79.26 4.64
C THR A 3 -16.35 -77.98 4.39
N LYS A 4 -16.23 -77.55 3.13
CA LYS A 4 -15.75 -76.23 2.75
C LYS A 4 -16.77 -75.17 3.19
N SER A 5 -16.49 -74.38 4.21
CA SER A 5 -17.30 -73.21 4.55
C SER A 5 -17.33 -72.25 3.36
N ALA A 6 -18.52 -71.92 2.89
CA ALA A 6 -18.71 -70.95 1.80
C ALA A 6 -18.17 -69.55 2.22
N GLN A 7 -17.08 -69.13 1.64
CA GLN A 7 -16.56 -67.76 1.81
C GLN A 7 -17.58 -66.77 1.21
N LYS A 8 -18.19 -65.96 2.05
CA LYS A 8 -19.02 -64.81 1.65
C LYS A 8 -18.19 -63.91 0.76
N ARG A 9 -18.47 -63.85 -0.56
CA ARG A 9 -17.81 -62.94 -1.49
C ARG A 9 -18.15 -61.49 -1.09
N ARG A 10 -17.14 -60.69 -0.82
CA ARG A 10 -17.30 -59.25 -0.60
C ARG A 10 -17.85 -58.58 -1.87
N THR A 11 -18.67 -57.53 -1.69
CA THR A 11 -19.25 -56.72 -2.76
C THR A 11 -18.18 -56.12 -3.66
N LYS A 12 -18.43 -56.01 -4.95
CA LYS A 12 -17.55 -55.43 -5.95
C LYS A 12 -17.24 -53.95 -5.58
N GLY A 13 -16.00 -53.61 -5.22
CA GLY A 13 -15.57 -52.27 -4.78
C GLY A 13 -15.07 -52.22 -3.33
N SER A 14 -15.36 -53.22 -2.47
CA SER A 14 -14.72 -53.32 -1.15
C SER A 14 -13.27 -53.81 -1.32
N GLY A 15 -12.34 -53.21 -0.54
CA GLY A 15 -10.93 -53.54 -0.58
C GLY A 15 -10.65 -55.02 -0.32
N SER A 16 -9.42 -55.46 -0.49
CA SER A 16 -8.99 -56.84 -0.26
C SER A 16 -8.13 -56.97 0.99
N LEU A 17 -8.38 -57.98 1.82
CA LEU A 17 -7.62 -58.33 2.99
C LEU A 17 -6.70 -59.50 2.67
N PHE A 18 -5.42 -59.38 2.99
CA PHE A 18 -4.44 -60.42 2.84
C PHE A 18 -3.40 -60.37 3.98
N GLN A 19 -2.74 -61.53 4.20
CA GLN A 19 -1.71 -61.62 5.24
C GLN A 19 -0.31 -61.65 4.62
N LYS A 20 0.60 -60.86 5.15
CA LYS A 20 1.99 -60.81 4.73
C LYS A 20 2.89 -60.74 5.98
N ARG A 21 3.83 -61.73 6.12
CA ARG A 21 4.76 -61.83 7.27
C ARG A 21 4.02 -61.82 8.63
N GLY A 22 2.91 -62.57 8.75
CA GLY A 22 2.11 -62.70 9.98
C GLY A 22 1.17 -61.51 10.28
N ARG A 23 1.16 -60.48 9.48
CA ARG A 23 0.33 -59.27 9.68
C ARG A 23 -0.77 -59.18 8.66
N PHE A 24 -1.97 -58.71 9.05
CA PHE A 24 -3.08 -58.47 8.14
C PHE A 24 -2.96 -57.06 7.52
N ILE A 25 -3.06 -57.01 6.21
CA ILE A 25 -2.99 -55.76 5.42
C ILE A 25 -4.29 -55.62 4.63
N TYR A 26 -4.90 -54.43 4.79
CA TYR A 26 -6.09 -54.02 4.02
C TYR A 26 -5.67 -53.18 2.86
N LYS A 27 -6.00 -53.64 1.64
CA LYS A 27 -5.77 -52.92 0.38
C LYS A 27 -7.09 -52.32 -0.06
N HIS A 28 -7.21 -51.02 -0.12
CA HIS A 28 -8.40 -50.30 -0.57
C HIS A 28 -8.03 -49.10 -1.43
N ARG A 29 -9.02 -48.56 -2.15
CA ARG A 29 -8.84 -47.31 -2.86
C ARG A 29 -9.29 -46.18 -1.94
N ASP A 30 -8.37 -45.29 -1.61
CA ASP A 30 -8.66 -44.12 -0.81
C ASP A 30 -9.47 -43.11 -1.63
N PRO A 31 -10.68 -42.71 -1.22
CA PRO A 31 -11.55 -41.81 -1.97
C PRO A 31 -10.95 -40.41 -2.10
N ALA A 32 -10.25 -39.93 -1.07
CA ALA A 32 -9.63 -38.60 -1.04
C ALA A 32 -8.36 -38.52 -1.90
N LEU A 33 -7.54 -39.59 -1.89
CA LEU A 33 -6.29 -39.66 -2.65
C LEU A 33 -6.45 -40.21 -4.06
N GLY A 34 -7.60 -40.83 -4.39
CA GLY A 34 -7.89 -41.42 -5.68
C GLY A 34 -7.00 -42.64 -6.05
N ARG A 35 -6.12 -43.10 -5.15
CA ARG A 35 -5.12 -44.17 -5.36
C ARG A 35 -5.31 -45.33 -4.41
N ILE A 36 -4.67 -46.46 -4.74
CA ILE A 36 -4.68 -47.65 -3.90
C ILE A 36 -3.73 -47.48 -2.72
N VAL A 37 -4.24 -47.70 -1.50
CA VAL A 37 -3.48 -47.60 -0.25
C VAL A 37 -3.44 -48.98 0.42
N TYR A 38 -2.35 -49.29 1.10
CA TYR A 38 -2.13 -50.50 1.88
C TYR A 38 -2.02 -50.11 3.35
N LYS A 39 -2.94 -50.58 4.18
CA LYS A 39 -2.99 -50.28 5.62
C LYS A 39 -2.76 -51.54 6.43
N THR A 40 -1.73 -51.60 7.26
CA THR A 40 -1.54 -52.66 8.25
C THR A 40 -2.56 -52.46 9.35
N LEU A 41 -3.24 -53.51 9.76
CA LEU A 41 -4.24 -53.47 10.80
C LEU A 41 -3.63 -53.75 12.17
N TYR A 42 -4.02 -52.91 13.12
CA TYR A 42 -3.63 -53.02 14.54
C TYR A 42 -4.91 -53.17 15.37
N ASP A 43 -4.80 -53.86 16.49
CA ASP A 43 -5.87 -53.98 17.50
C ASP A 43 -5.89 -52.72 18.41
N ASP A 44 -6.79 -52.72 19.37
CA ASP A 44 -7.01 -51.63 20.31
C ASP A 44 -5.78 -51.38 21.24
N ASP A 45 -4.90 -52.40 21.38
CA ASP A 45 -3.67 -52.32 22.16
C ASP A 45 -2.46 -51.85 21.32
N GLY A 46 -2.67 -51.55 20.04
CA GLY A 46 -1.61 -51.13 19.12
C GLY A 46 -0.73 -52.28 18.59
N SER A 47 -1.08 -53.52 18.86
CA SER A 47 -0.39 -54.72 18.35
C SER A 47 -0.91 -55.12 16.94
N PRO A 48 -0.05 -55.66 16.05
CA PRO A 48 -0.52 -56.13 14.75
C PRO A 48 -1.55 -57.24 14.88
N VAL A 49 -2.68 -57.12 14.25
CA VAL A 49 -3.76 -58.10 14.28
C VAL A 49 -3.29 -59.43 13.73
N SER A 50 -3.42 -60.49 14.55
CA SER A 50 -3.02 -61.87 14.22
C SER A 50 -4.22 -62.76 13.79
N ASP A 51 -5.43 -62.34 14.12
CA ASP A 51 -6.66 -63.07 13.84
C ASP A 51 -7.48 -62.43 12.73
N ARG A 52 -7.98 -63.28 11.82
CA ARG A 52 -8.75 -62.86 10.66
C ARG A 52 -10.11 -62.23 11.00
N LYS A 53 -10.78 -62.75 12.05
CA LYS A 53 -12.10 -62.24 12.48
C LYS A 53 -11.97 -60.82 13.02
N THR A 54 -10.94 -60.57 13.80
CA THR A 54 -10.63 -59.23 14.32
C THR A 54 -10.26 -58.27 13.19
N ALA A 55 -9.46 -58.70 12.22
CA ALA A 55 -9.16 -57.91 11.03
C ALA A 55 -10.43 -57.55 10.22
N GLU A 56 -11.36 -58.49 10.03
CA GLU A 56 -12.61 -58.24 9.32
C GLU A 56 -13.53 -57.29 10.07
N ARG A 57 -13.60 -57.38 11.43
CA ARG A 57 -14.34 -56.45 12.29
C ARG A 57 -13.81 -55.02 12.20
N ILE A 58 -12.46 -54.85 12.24
CA ILE A 58 -11.82 -53.53 12.12
C ILE A 58 -12.13 -52.91 10.75
N ILE A 59 -12.08 -53.68 9.66
CA ILE A 59 -12.41 -53.18 8.33
C ILE A 59 -13.89 -52.80 8.24
N GLU A 60 -14.80 -53.60 8.81
CA GLU A 60 -16.22 -53.27 8.83
C GLU A 60 -16.52 -51.97 9.57
N ASN A 61 -15.83 -51.73 10.69
CA ASN A 61 -15.93 -50.46 11.43
C ASN A 61 -15.36 -49.27 10.61
N MET A 62 -14.19 -49.44 10.02
CA MET A 62 -13.59 -48.40 9.14
C MET A 62 -14.53 -48.06 7.95
N GLU A 63 -15.09 -49.09 7.26
CA GLU A 63 -16.03 -48.86 6.15
C GLU A 63 -17.37 -48.23 6.63
N ARG A 64 -17.79 -48.48 7.86
CA ARG A 64 -18.96 -47.85 8.48
C ARG A 64 -18.71 -46.40 8.80
N GLU A 65 -17.56 -46.08 9.37
CA GLU A 65 -17.13 -44.70 9.65
C GLU A 65 -16.97 -43.89 8.37
N GLU A 66 -16.35 -44.45 7.34
CA GLU A 66 -16.19 -43.81 6.03
C GLU A 66 -17.56 -43.56 5.35
N ARG A 67 -18.52 -44.49 5.44
CA ARG A 67 -19.90 -44.26 4.97
C ARG A 67 -20.65 -43.20 5.77
N SER A 68 -20.41 -43.11 7.08
CA SER A 68 -21.02 -42.08 7.92
C SER A 68 -20.43 -40.70 7.63
N LEU A 69 -19.11 -40.58 7.44
CA LEU A 69 -18.43 -39.35 7.01
C LEU A 69 -18.92 -38.88 5.64
N SER A 70 -19.00 -39.78 4.65
CA SER A 70 -19.53 -39.41 3.32
C SER A 70 -21.00 -39.00 3.34
N ARG A 71 -21.78 -39.51 4.32
CA ARG A 71 -23.17 -39.08 4.54
C ARG A 71 -23.22 -37.66 5.18
N ILE A 72 -22.29 -37.36 6.07
CA ILE A 72 -22.16 -36.02 6.68
C ILE A 72 -21.70 -34.99 5.64
N GLU A 73 -20.69 -35.32 4.84
CA GLU A 73 -20.22 -34.47 3.74
C GLU A 73 -21.34 -34.14 2.76
N ARG A 74 -22.11 -35.12 2.30
CA ARG A 74 -23.30 -34.91 1.45
C ARG A 74 -24.37 -34.05 2.12
N LYS A 75 -24.51 -34.16 3.45
CA LYS A 75 -25.46 -33.34 4.20
C LYS A 75 -24.98 -31.90 4.34
N ILE A 76 -23.66 -31.67 4.52
CA ILE A 76 -23.03 -30.36 4.53
C ILE A 76 -23.16 -29.72 3.14
N GLU A 77 -22.85 -30.43 2.07
CA GLU A 77 -22.99 -29.97 0.68
C GLU A 77 -24.45 -29.56 0.37
N TYR A 78 -25.43 -30.37 0.75
CA TYR A 78 -26.84 -30.02 0.61
C TYR A 78 -27.23 -28.78 1.41
N ILE A 79 -26.78 -28.64 2.66
CA ILE A 79 -27.04 -27.46 3.49
C ILE A 79 -26.39 -26.20 2.86
N THR A 80 -25.18 -26.35 2.32
CA THR A 80 -24.47 -25.28 1.62
C THR A 80 -25.22 -24.85 0.36
N GLN A 81 -25.66 -25.79 -0.47
CA GLN A 81 -26.48 -25.52 -1.66
C GLN A 81 -27.81 -24.85 -1.30
N VAL A 82 -28.51 -25.30 -0.24
CA VAL A 82 -29.74 -24.64 0.23
C VAL A 82 -29.47 -23.23 0.76
N ALA A 83 -28.35 -23.02 1.44
CA ALA A 83 -27.96 -21.69 1.91
C ALA A 83 -27.63 -20.75 0.74
N GLU A 84 -26.95 -21.24 -0.29
CA GLU A 84 -26.70 -20.50 -1.53
C GLU A 84 -27.99 -20.20 -2.29
N TYR A 85 -28.87 -21.17 -2.44
CA TYR A 85 -30.18 -20.99 -3.05
C TYR A 85 -31.02 -19.95 -2.31
N LYS A 86 -31.04 -19.96 -0.97
CA LYS A 86 -31.68 -18.92 -0.16
C LYS A 86 -31.03 -17.55 -0.36
N LYS A 87 -29.71 -17.48 -0.46
CA LYS A 87 -28.99 -16.25 -0.81
C LYS A 87 -29.43 -15.71 -2.18
N ILE A 88 -29.52 -16.57 -3.18
CA ILE A 88 -29.95 -16.21 -4.54
C ILE A 88 -31.38 -15.64 -4.53
N ILE A 89 -32.32 -16.29 -3.86
CA ILE A 89 -33.70 -15.82 -3.74
C ILE A 89 -33.78 -14.46 -3.03
N THR A 90 -32.98 -14.23 -1.99
CA THR A 90 -32.92 -12.95 -1.28
C THR A 90 -32.28 -11.87 -2.15
N ARG A 91 -31.24 -12.21 -2.93
CA ARG A 91 -30.55 -11.31 -3.89
C ARG A 91 -31.51 -10.83 -4.99
N CYS A 92 -32.36 -11.70 -5.51
CA CYS A 92 -33.32 -11.36 -6.56
C CYS A 92 -34.38 -10.34 -6.13
N ARG A 93 -34.51 -10.04 -4.84
CA ARG A 93 -35.50 -9.07 -4.32
C ARG A 93 -34.97 -7.66 -4.10
N VAL A 94 -33.65 -7.45 -4.23
CA VAL A 94 -33.07 -6.11 -4.07
C VAL A 94 -33.21 -5.34 -5.37
N CYS A 95 -33.96 -4.25 -5.31
CA CYS A 95 -34.13 -3.32 -6.43
C CYS A 95 -33.09 -2.20 -6.36
N ILE A 96 -32.85 -1.55 -7.49
CA ILE A 96 -31.99 -0.36 -7.59
C ILE A 96 -32.42 0.71 -6.59
N GLY A 97 -33.73 0.95 -6.43
CA GLY A 97 -34.27 1.98 -5.55
C GLY A 97 -33.92 1.77 -4.06
N ASN A 98 -33.86 0.53 -3.61
CA ASN A 98 -33.59 0.19 -2.21
C ASN A 98 -32.14 -0.30 -1.93
N ILE A 99 -31.24 -0.20 -2.91
CA ILE A 99 -29.86 -0.71 -2.80
C ILE A 99 -29.11 -0.13 -1.59
N SER A 100 -29.35 1.15 -1.23
CA SER A 100 -28.69 1.78 -0.08
C SER A 100 -29.15 1.16 1.25
N THR A 101 -30.46 1.01 1.44
CA THR A 101 -31.02 0.38 2.63
C THR A 101 -30.64 -1.10 2.72
N ALA A 102 -30.68 -1.79 1.58
CA ALA A 102 -30.27 -3.19 1.51
C ALA A 102 -28.77 -3.36 1.85
N TYR A 103 -27.93 -2.42 1.41
CA TYR A 103 -26.50 -2.43 1.76
C TYR A 103 -26.29 -2.26 3.27
N GLU A 104 -26.96 -1.31 3.90
CA GLU A 104 -26.83 -1.03 5.34
C GLU A 104 -27.33 -2.20 6.20
N GLN A 105 -28.35 -2.92 5.73
CA GLN A 105 -28.92 -4.10 6.41
C GLN A 105 -28.13 -5.38 6.13
N HIS A 106 -27.20 -5.39 5.20
CA HIS A 106 -26.47 -6.59 4.84
C HIS A 106 -25.44 -6.97 5.92
N PRO A 107 -25.37 -8.24 6.37
CA PRO A 107 -24.44 -8.66 7.44
C PRO A 107 -22.96 -8.38 7.16
N ALA A 108 -22.56 -8.38 5.89
CA ALA A 108 -21.20 -8.12 5.46
C ALA A 108 -20.94 -6.64 5.13
N HIS A 109 -21.88 -5.73 5.46
CA HIS A 109 -21.65 -4.29 5.21
C HIS A 109 -20.48 -3.77 6.05
N THR A 110 -19.78 -2.77 5.50
CA THR A 110 -18.68 -2.10 6.19
C THR A 110 -18.90 -0.59 6.19
N THR A 111 -18.60 0.06 7.30
CA THR A 111 -18.77 1.52 7.47
C THR A 111 -17.64 2.33 6.83
N GLY A 112 -16.50 1.71 6.53
CA GLY A 112 -15.37 2.37 5.87
C GLY A 112 -15.76 2.93 4.51
N GLN A 113 -15.33 4.16 4.20
CA GLN A 113 -15.57 4.86 2.93
C GLN A 113 -17.07 5.07 2.58
N MET A 114 -17.94 5.15 3.59
CA MET A 114 -19.39 5.32 3.37
C MET A 114 -19.75 6.44 2.39
N PRO A 115 -19.16 7.67 2.42
CA PRO A 115 -19.49 8.71 1.45
C PRO A 115 -19.28 8.27 -0.01
N HIS A 116 -18.22 7.51 -0.28
CA HIS A 116 -17.94 7.00 -1.64
C HIS A 116 -18.91 5.88 -2.04
N LYS A 117 -19.30 5.02 -1.10
CA LYS A 117 -20.29 3.95 -1.32
C LYS A 117 -21.66 4.54 -1.60
N VAL A 118 -22.10 5.50 -0.77
CA VAL A 118 -23.36 6.23 -0.97
C VAL A 118 -23.36 6.93 -2.34
N ALA A 119 -22.27 7.60 -2.71
CA ALA A 119 -22.14 8.23 -4.02
C ALA A 119 -22.18 7.22 -5.18
N ALA A 120 -21.64 6.01 -4.99
CA ALA A 120 -21.71 4.94 -5.99
C ALA A 120 -23.14 4.39 -6.13
N MET A 121 -23.83 4.16 -5.02
CA MET A 121 -25.23 3.70 -5.03
C MET A 121 -26.18 4.74 -5.64
N LYS A 122 -26.03 6.02 -5.27
CA LYS A 122 -26.79 7.12 -5.90
C LYS A 122 -26.55 7.19 -7.40
N PHE A 123 -25.31 6.99 -7.85
CA PHE A 123 -24.98 6.96 -9.26
C PHE A 123 -25.73 5.83 -10.00
N ILE A 124 -25.75 4.61 -9.44
CA ILE A 124 -26.51 3.50 -10.02
C ILE A 124 -28.01 3.81 -10.07
N GLN A 125 -28.56 4.43 -9.02
CA GLN A 125 -29.97 4.86 -8.97
C GLN A 125 -30.31 5.93 -10.03
N GLN A 126 -29.33 6.68 -10.54
CA GLN A 126 -29.50 7.63 -11.65
C GLN A 126 -29.41 6.94 -13.03
N CYS A 127 -28.66 5.83 -13.13
CA CYS A 127 -28.47 5.11 -14.39
C CYS A 127 -29.65 4.19 -14.75
N PHE A 128 -30.41 3.70 -13.77
CA PHE A 128 -31.42 2.66 -13.97
C PHE A 128 -32.73 2.97 -13.25
N PRO A 129 -33.87 2.40 -13.74
CA PRO A 129 -35.15 2.49 -13.07
C PRO A 129 -35.09 1.92 -11.64
N LYS A 130 -35.81 2.55 -10.72
CA LYS A 130 -35.78 2.19 -9.28
C LYS A 130 -36.33 0.81 -8.98
N ASP A 131 -37.26 0.32 -9.78
CA ASP A 131 -37.92 -0.98 -9.68
C ASP A 131 -37.11 -2.12 -10.31
N LYS A 132 -36.10 -1.80 -11.14
CA LYS A 132 -35.24 -2.81 -11.77
C LYS A 132 -34.49 -3.59 -10.69
N LEU A 133 -34.54 -4.93 -10.76
CA LEU A 133 -33.81 -5.80 -9.83
C LEU A 133 -32.31 -5.78 -10.13
N LEU A 134 -31.48 -5.91 -9.08
CA LEU A 134 -30.02 -6.01 -9.28
C LEU A 134 -29.65 -7.25 -10.09
N ALA A 135 -30.41 -8.34 -9.95
CA ALA A 135 -30.21 -9.59 -10.69
C ALA A 135 -30.50 -9.48 -12.19
N ASP A 136 -31.31 -8.50 -12.59
CA ASP A 136 -31.69 -8.28 -14.00
C ASP A 136 -30.71 -7.36 -14.75
N LEU A 137 -29.67 -6.87 -14.05
CA LEU A 137 -28.63 -6.06 -14.68
C LEU A 137 -27.64 -6.96 -15.44
N THR A 138 -27.47 -6.66 -16.72
CA THR A 138 -26.51 -7.38 -17.57
C THR A 138 -25.12 -6.74 -17.54
N PRO A 139 -24.07 -7.44 -17.97
CA PRO A 139 -22.74 -6.84 -18.15
C PRO A 139 -22.74 -5.66 -19.12
N GLU A 140 -23.61 -5.67 -20.14
CA GLU A 140 -23.80 -4.58 -21.09
C GLU A 140 -24.38 -3.35 -20.41
N ASP A 141 -25.37 -3.52 -19.52
CA ASP A 141 -25.92 -2.43 -18.70
C ASP A 141 -24.83 -1.79 -17.84
N ALA A 142 -24.01 -2.61 -17.18
CA ALA A 142 -22.91 -2.14 -16.36
C ALA A 142 -21.84 -1.38 -17.19
N GLN A 143 -21.54 -1.86 -18.41
CA GLN A 143 -20.62 -1.20 -19.33
C GLN A 143 -21.18 0.15 -19.80
N VAL A 144 -22.45 0.23 -20.18
CA VAL A 144 -23.11 1.47 -20.59
C VAL A 144 -23.10 2.48 -19.45
N CYS A 145 -23.46 2.06 -18.24
CA CYS A 145 -23.42 2.90 -17.05
C CYS A 145 -22.00 3.45 -16.77
N MET A 146 -20.97 2.60 -16.79
CA MET A 146 -19.60 3.04 -16.56
C MET A 146 -19.04 3.89 -17.71
N ASN A 147 -19.49 3.69 -18.95
CA ASN A 147 -19.13 4.56 -20.07
C ASN A 147 -19.77 5.95 -19.93
N ALA A 148 -21.01 6.03 -19.45
CA ALA A 148 -21.66 7.31 -19.15
C ALA A 148 -20.87 8.07 -18.06
N TYR A 149 -20.42 7.38 -17.01
CA TYR A 149 -19.55 7.96 -15.99
C TYR A 149 -18.22 8.45 -16.57
N TRP A 150 -17.61 7.68 -17.47
CA TRP A 150 -16.36 8.07 -18.14
C TRP A 150 -16.52 9.34 -18.98
N LYS A 151 -17.64 9.47 -19.71
CA LYS A 151 -17.96 10.65 -20.54
C LYS A 151 -18.09 11.94 -19.73
N THR A 152 -18.27 11.88 -18.41
CA THR A 152 -18.29 13.09 -17.56
C THR A 152 -16.91 13.72 -17.34
N GLY A 153 -15.84 13.18 -17.94
CA GLY A 153 -14.47 13.72 -17.84
C GLY A 153 -13.77 13.42 -16.52
N VAL A 154 -14.21 12.39 -15.79
CA VAL A 154 -13.56 11.97 -14.55
C VAL A 154 -12.18 11.38 -14.81
N SER A 155 -11.27 11.54 -13.84
CA SER A 155 -9.94 10.93 -13.95
C SER A 155 -10.03 9.39 -13.97
N PRO A 156 -9.08 8.69 -14.65
CA PRO A 156 -8.99 7.23 -14.61
C PRO A 156 -8.97 6.67 -13.19
N LYS A 157 -8.30 7.35 -12.27
CA LYS A 157 -8.26 6.97 -10.84
C LYS A 157 -9.65 7.02 -10.20
N SER A 158 -10.43 8.08 -10.47
CA SER A 158 -11.81 8.21 -9.97
C SER A 158 -12.73 7.16 -10.58
N TYR A 159 -12.58 6.89 -11.89
CA TYR A 159 -13.29 5.81 -12.58
C TYR A 159 -13.01 4.46 -11.92
N ASN A 160 -11.73 4.11 -11.73
CA ASN A 160 -11.32 2.85 -11.12
C ASN A 160 -11.81 2.71 -9.67
N ALA A 161 -11.75 3.78 -8.89
CA ALA A 161 -12.28 3.79 -7.52
C ALA A 161 -13.80 3.53 -7.49
N ARG A 162 -14.56 4.16 -8.38
CA ARG A 162 -16.00 3.93 -8.53
C ARG A 162 -16.29 2.49 -8.94
N LEU A 163 -15.57 1.98 -9.94
CA LEU A 163 -15.72 0.60 -10.43
C LEU A 163 -15.43 -0.42 -9.31
N GLN A 164 -14.37 -0.23 -8.53
CA GLN A 164 -14.04 -1.12 -7.40
C GLN A 164 -15.14 -1.14 -6.34
N ILE A 165 -15.71 0.02 -6.02
CA ILE A 165 -16.81 0.10 -5.06
C ILE A 165 -18.06 -0.63 -5.60
N LEU A 166 -18.38 -0.43 -6.88
CA LEU A 166 -19.52 -1.12 -7.51
C LEU A 166 -19.30 -2.63 -7.56
N LYS A 167 -18.12 -3.12 -7.95
CA LYS A 167 -17.76 -4.54 -7.88
C LYS A 167 -17.99 -5.08 -6.46
N MET A 168 -17.50 -4.39 -5.43
CA MET A 168 -17.66 -4.81 -4.04
C MET A 168 -19.15 -4.88 -3.64
N ILE A 169 -19.93 -3.83 -3.93
CA ILE A 169 -21.36 -3.79 -3.57
C ILE A 169 -22.14 -4.89 -4.31
N PHE A 170 -21.96 -5.01 -5.61
CA PHE A 170 -22.71 -5.98 -6.41
C PHE A 170 -22.29 -7.42 -6.10
N ARG A 171 -20.99 -7.67 -5.83
CA ARG A 171 -20.52 -8.99 -5.37
C ARG A 171 -21.14 -9.39 -4.03
N MET A 172 -21.40 -8.42 -3.15
CA MET A 172 -22.09 -8.69 -1.87
C MET A 172 -23.49 -9.25 -2.07
N PHE A 173 -24.22 -8.80 -3.09
CA PHE A 173 -25.58 -9.24 -3.39
C PHE A 173 -25.66 -10.41 -4.35
N LEU A 174 -24.83 -10.43 -5.40
CA LEU A 174 -24.92 -11.36 -6.52
C LEU A 174 -23.78 -12.39 -6.58
N GLY A 175 -22.73 -12.24 -5.74
CA GLY A 175 -21.54 -13.08 -5.81
C GLY A 175 -20.79 -12.87 -7.11
N ASP A 176 -20.39 -13.99 -7.73
CA ASP A 176 -19.62 -13.97 -8.99
C ASP A 176 -20.48 -13.60 -10.21
N ASP A 177 -21.82 -13.60 -10.08
CA ASP A 177 -22.76 -13.16 -11.12
C ASP A 177 -22.87 -11.61 -11.20
N SER A 178 -22.00 -10.88 -10.52
CA SER A 178 -21.97 -9.41 -10.57
C SER A 178 -21.73 -8.88 -11.99
N PRO A 179 -22.60 -8.04 -12.55
CA PRO A 179 -22.44 -7.53 -13.92
C PRO A 179 -21.22 -6.63 -14.08
N PHE A 180 -20.66 -6.11 -12.97
CA PHE A 180 -19.46 -5.28 -12.97
C PHE A 180 -18.16 -6.12 -12.94
N GLU A 181 -18.21 -7.43 -12.67
CA GLU A 181 -17.02 -8.22 -12.34
C GLU A 181 -15.95 -8.20 -13.45
N ASN A 182 -16.38 -8.37 -14.69
CA ASN A 182 -15.49 -8.45 -15.86
C ASN A 182 -15.07 -7.09 -16.42
N LEU A 183 -15.58 -5.98 -15.87
CA LEU A 183 -15.21 -4.65 -16.35
C LEU A 183 -13.76 -4.34 -15.99
N LYS A 184 -12.99 -3.86 -17.00
CA LYS A 184 -11.57 -3.56 -16.85
C LYS A 184 -11.36 -2.15 -16.28
N ALA A 185 -10.38 -2.03 -15.40
CA ALA A 185 -9.89 -0.75 -14.93
C ALA A 185 -9.18 0.01 -16.06
N LYS A 186 -9.23 1.33 -16.02
CA LYS A 186 -8.49 2.20 -16.93
C LYS A 186 -7.03 2.31 -16.48
N SER A 187 -6.09 2.23 -17.40
CA SER A 187 -4.70 2.59 -17.15
C SER A 187 -4.58 4.09 -16.89
N PHE A 188 -3.65 4.51 -16.07
CA PHE A 188 -3.39 5.92 -15.80
C PHE A 188 -1.96 6.17 -15.36
N TYR A 189 -1.46 7.36 -15.65
CA TYR A 189 -0.20 7.84 -15.08
C TYR A 189 -0.45 8.29 -13.63
N MET A 190 0.46 7.86 -12.74
CA MET A 190 0.44 8.33 -11.36
C MET A 190 1.04 9.73 -11.31
N GLU A 191 0.16 10.74 -11.37
CA GLU A 191 0.53 12.12 -11.08
C GLU A 191 0.48 12.33 -9.56
N SER A 192 1.63 12.54 -8.95
CA SER A 192 1.77 12.79 -7.51
C SER A 192 2.03 14.27 -7.24
N ARG A 193 1.72 14.69 -6.01
CA ARG A 193 2.16 15.99 -5.53
C ARG A 193 3.67 16.02 -5.45
N GLU A 194 4.24 17.20 -5.71
CA GLU A 194 5.68 17.41 -5.63
C GLU A 194 6.13 17.82 -4.23
N PRO A 195 7.37 17.45 -3.85
CA PRO A 195 8.03 18.00 -2.69
C PRO A 195 8.43 19.44 -2.97
N PHE A 196 8.50 20.27 -1.91
CA PHE A 196 9.07 21.58 -2.01
C PHE A 196 10.61 21.52 -2.06
N THR A 197 11.22 22.38 -2.87
CA THR A 197 12.66 22.65 -2.82
C THR A 197 12.99 23.56 -1.64
N ILE A 198 14.27 23.62 -1.22
CA ILE A 198 14.70 24.50 -0.13
C ILE A 198 14.36 25.98 -0.43
N PRO A 199 14.66 26.53 -1.63
CA PRO A 199 14.27 27.91 -1.94
C PRO A 199 12.76 28.16 -1.92
N GLN A 200 11.95 27.14 -2.26
CA GLN A 200 10.49 27.25 -2.15
C GLN A 200 10.05 27.28 -0.69
N LEU A 201 10.63 26.46 0.18
CA LEU A 201 10.33 26.48 1.62
C LEU A 201 10.68 27.83 2.24
N GLU A 202 11.81 28.41 1.87
CA GLU A 202 12.23 29.75 2.32
C GLU A 202 11.22 30.82 1.90
N ARG A 203 10.78 30.82 0.64
CA ARG A 203 9.75 31.76 0.16
C ARG A 203 8.41 31.56 0.88
N ILE A 204 7.99 30.32 1.07
CA ILE A 204 6.76 29.99 1.82
C ILE A 204 6.86 30.57 3.24
N TRP A 205 8.00 30.38 3.90
CA TRP A 205 8.23 30.89 5.25
C TRP A 205 8.26 32.41 5.31
N GLN A 206 8.98 33.05 4.40
CA GLN A 206 9.03 34.52 4.27
C GLN A 206 7.62 35.11 4.05
N THR A 207 6.86 34.55 3.14
CA THR A 207 5.45 34.95 2.87
C THR A 207 4.58 34.76 4.13
N LEU A 208 4.69 33.61 4.79
CA LEU A 208 3.91 33.30 5.98
C LEU A 208 4.23 34.26 7.16
N THR A 209 5.48 34.70 7.29
CA THR A 209 5.92 35.60 8.36
C THR A 209 5.72 37.07 8.03
N SER A 210 5.57 37.44 6.76
CA SER A 210 5.30 38.83 6.31
C SER A 210 4.03 39.38 6.91
N ASP A 211 4.03 40.65 7.31
CA ASP A 211 2.85 41.35 7.83
C ASP A 211 1.77 41.56 6.76
N GLU A 212 2.12 41.52 5.50
CA GLU A 212 1.19 41.66 4.38
C GLU A 212 0.32 40.42 4.16
N PHE A 213 0.77 39.26 4.59
CA PHE A 213 0.03 38.00 4.42
C PHE A 213 -0.81 37.69 5.65
N HIS A 214 -2.13 37.79 5.49
CA HIS A 214 -3.10 37.59 6.57
C HIS A 214 -3.71 36.18 6.56
N LEU A 215 -3.58 35.49 7.70
CA LEU A 215 -4.27 34.22 8.01
C LEU A 215 -4.99 34.35 9.35
N LEU A 216 -6.14 33.69 9.43
CA LEU A 216 -6.81 33.51 10.70
C LEU A 216 -5.95 32.65 11.62
N HIS A 217 -5.73 33.09 12.86
CA HIS A 217 -4.85 32.41 13.83
C HIS A 217 -3.44 32.14 13.29
N LYS A 218 -2.82 33.17 12.75
CA LYS A 218 -1.54 33.10 12.01
C LYS A 218 -0.45 32.39 12.80
N GLU A 219 -0.31 32.60 14.11
CA GLU A 219 0.74 31.97 14.93
C GLU A 219 0.53 30.47 15.05
N GLU A 220 -0.72 30.00 15.28
CA GLU A 220 -1.03 28.57 15.26
C GLU A 220 -0.79 27.95 13.85
N MET A 221 -1.11 28.70 12.80
CA MET A 221 -0.84 28.23 11.42
C MET A 221 0.66 28.14 11.12
N LYS A 222 1.49 29.06 11.62
CA LYS A 222 2.96 28.94 11.55
C LYS A 222 3.45 27.67 12.21
N CYS A 223 2.98 27.40 13.44
CA CYS A 223 3.32 26.16 14.16
C CYS A 223 2.84 24.91 13.42
N LEU A 224 1.62 24.94 12.84
CA LEU A 224 1.08 23.83 12.05
C LEU A 224 1.96 23.50 10.83
N TYR A 225 2.45 24.50 10.10
CA TYR A 225 3.33 24.26 8.94
C TYR A 225 4.70 23.75 9.35
N LEU A 226 5.26 24.20 10.47
CA LEU A 226 6.50 23.63 11.02
C LEU A 226 6.28 22.19 11.49
N LEU A 227 5.19 21.90 12.18
CA LEU A 227 4.79 20.53 12.50
C LEU A 227 4.72 19.66 11.24
N ALA A 228 4.10 20.17 10.16
CA ALA A 228 3.98 19.44 8.90
C ALA A 228 5.33 19.14 8.26
N LEU A 229 6.25 20.12 8.27
CA LEU A 229 7.59 19.98 7.70
C LEU A 229 8.48 19.03 8.50
N TYR A 230 8.49 19.15 9.84
CA TYR A 230 9.41 18.39 10.69
C TYR A 230 8.90 17.01 11.10
N THR A 231 7.61 16.74 10.92
CA THR A 231 7.04 15.42 11.26
C THR A 231 6.59 14.61 10.03
N GLY A 232 6.29 15.31 8.95
CA GLY A 232 5.65 14.68 7.78
C GLY A 232 4.27 14.07 8.06
N ALA A 233 3.67 14.34 9.23
CA ALA A 233 2.37 13.77 9.60
C ALA A 233 1.22 14.32 8.72
N ARG A 234 0.06 13.65 8.73
CA ARG A 234 -1.09 14.10 7.95
C ARG A 234 -1.74 15.34 8.54
N CYS A 235 -2.30 16.20 7.69
CA CYS A 235 -2.95 17.44 8.12
C CYS A 235 -3.92 17.24 9.28
N GLY A 236 -4.83 16.26 9.19
CA GLY A 236 -5.80 16.00 10.26
C GLY A 236 -5.16 15.54 11.56
N ASP A 237 -4.10 14.73 11.50
CA ASP A 237 -3.38 14.27 12.69
C ASP A 237 -2.69 15.44 13.41
N LEU A 238 -2.17 16.42 12.65
CA LEU A 238 -1.52 17.61 13.18
C LEU A 238 -2.51 18.66 13.70
N CYS A 239 -3.59 18.91 12.96
CA CYS A 239 -4.65 19.82 13.43
C CYS A 239 -5.28 19.36 14.73
N LEU A 240 -5.41 18.05 14.92
CA LEU A 240 -6.01 17.44 16.11
C LEU A 240 -4.96 16.86 17.08
N LEU A 241 -3.70 17.31 17.00
CA LEU A 241 -2.62 16.87 17.89
C LEU A 241 -2.92 17.29 19.33
N LYS A 242 -2.94 16.33 20.23
CA LYS A 242 -3.25 16.58 21.64
C LYS A 242 -1.99 16.95 22.44
N LYS A 243 -2.11 17.79 23.44
CA LYS A 243 -1.00 18.23 24.32
C LYS A 243 -0.29 17.05 24.98
N HIS A 244 -1.03 16.05 25.47
CA HIS A 244 -0.44 14.86 26.10
C HIS A 244 0.37 13.97 25.13
N SER A 245 0.24 14.18 23.81
CA SER A 245 1.02 13.47 22.79
C SER A 245 2.39 14.11 22.57
N VAL A 246 2.68 15.26 23.19
CA VAL A 246 3.93 16.01 23.03
C VAL A 246 4.67 15.97 24.37
N ASP A 247 5.75 15.23 24.40
CA ASP A 247 6.71 15.22 25.51
C ASP A 247 7.84 16.22 25.22
N MET A 248 7.74 17.40 25.84
CA MET A 248 8.73 18.46 25.68
C MET A 248 10.06 18.14 26.36
N GLN A 249 10.05 17.37 27.48
CA GLN A 249 11.27 16.98 28.18
C GLN A 249 12.01 15.88 27.41
N GLY A 250 11.30 14.84 27.00
CA GLY A 250 11.85 13.75 26.17
C GLY A 250 12.06 14.15 24.72
N ARG A 251 11.59 15.34 24.30
CA ARG A 251 11.65 15.83 22.90
C ARG A 251 11.07 14.84 21.89
N ILE A 252 9.88 14.31 22.20
CA ILE A 252 9.22 13.31 21.36
C ILE A 252 7.74 13.66 21.20
N ILE A 253 7.22 13.52 19.98
CA ILE A 253 5.78 13.52 19.69
C ILE A 253 5.34 12.08 19.50
N ASN A 254 4.34 11.62 20.29
CA ASN A 254 3.80 10.28 20.27
C ASN A 254 2.31 10.33 19.91
N PHE A 255 1.92 9.73 18.79
CA PHE A 255 0.51 9.64 18.41
C PHE A 255 0.23 8.41 17.56
N THR A 256 -1.04 8.01 17.49
CA THR A 256 -1.51 7.00 16.54
C THR A 256 -2.21 7.69 15.39
N PRO A 257 -1.72 7.56 14.13
CA PRO A 257 -2.35 8.22 12.99
C PRO A 257 -3.81 7.78 12.81
N SER A 258 -4.72 8.73 12.67
CA SER A 258 -6.17 8.50 12.58
C SER A 258 -6.57 7.50 11.49
N LYS A 259 -5.89 7.53 10.34
CA LYS A 259 -6.16 6.64 9.21
C LYS A 259 -5.80 5.17 9.49
N THR A 260 -4.87 4.91 10.39
CA THR A 260 -4.35 3.56 10.68
C THR A 260 -4.79 3.03 12.05
N ILE A 261 -5.52 3.82 12.83
CA ILE A 261 -5.97 3.44 14.17
C ILE A 261 -6.80 2.15 14.17
N HIS A 262 -7.64 1.93 13.14
CA HIS A 262 -8.50 0.74 13.03
C HIS A 262 -7.85 -0.41 12.23
N SER A 263 -6.63 -0.23 11.70
CA SER A 263 -5.93 -1.27 10.93
C SER A 263 -4.71 -1.82 11.67
N SER A 264 -3.65 -1.04 11.78
CA SER A 264 -2.43 -1.45 12.48
C SER A 264 -2.36 -0.97 13.93
N GLY A 265 -3.05 0.14 14.27
CA GLY A 265 -2.97 0.78 15.57
C GLY A 265 -1.56 1.24 15.97
N ALA A 266 -0.60 1.17 15.03
CA ALA A 266 0.81 1.44 15.31
C ALA A 266 1.00 2.89 15.77
N LYS A 267 1.68 3.06 16.91
CA LYS A 267 2.11 4.35 17.41
C LYS A 267 3.30 4.85 16.62
N VAL A 268 3.29 6.12 16.29
CA VAL A 268 4.40 6.83 15.65
C VAL A 268 5.09 7.69 16.71
N GLN A 269 6.42 7.61 16.73
CA GLN A 269 7.28 8.41 17.61
C GLN A 269 8.19 9.28 16.75
N ILE A 270 8.08 10.60 16.92
CA ILE A 270 8.83 11.57 16.12
C ILE A 270 9.66 12.45 17.04
N PRO A 271 11.00 12.46 16.91
CA PRO A 271 11.86 13.39 17.64
C PRO A 271 11.53 14.85 17.27
N ILE A 272 11.56 15.74 18.27
CA ILE A 272 11.29 17.16 18.09
C ILE A 272 12.61 17.88 17.78
N ALA A 273 12.73 18.40 16.55
CA ALA A 273 13.85 19.26 16.15
C ALA A 273 13.81 20.58 16.90
N GLU A 274 14.96 21.24 17.09
CA GLU A 274 15.08 22.49 17.86
C GLU A 274 14.13 23.59 17.39
N ALA A 275 14.05 23.82 16.07
CA ALA A 275 13.14 24.81 15.49
C ALA A 275 11.66 24.52 15.82
N LEU A 276 11.28 23.24 15.81
CA LEU A 276 9.92 22.82 16.17
C LEU A 276 9.69 22.95 17.68
N TYR A 277 10.71 22.63 18.51
CA TYR A 277 10.64 22.78 19.95
C TYR A 277 10.31 24.22 20.33
N ILE A 278 11.06 25.19 19.79
CA ILE A 278 10.84 26.61 20.02
C ILE A 278 9.43 27.04 19.58
N ALA A 279 8.97 26.55 18.42
CA ALA A 279 7.65 26.87 17.89
C ALA A 279 6.49 26.30 18.74
N LEU A 280 6.71 25.20 19.45
CA LEU A 280 5.70 24.56 20.31
C LEU A 280 5.58 25.20 21.70
N LEU A 281 6.66 25.82 22.21
CA LEU A 281 6.68 26.40 23.56
C LEU A 281 5.49 27.30 23.89
N PRO A 282 5.06 28.23 23.01
CA PRO A 282 3.94 29.13 23.29
C PRO A 282 2.60 28.40 23.45
N PHE A 283 2.45 27.18 22.93
CA PHE A 283 1.17 26.47 22.84
C PHE A 283 1.03 25.33 23.85
N ILE A 284 2.14 24.72 24.27
CA ILE A 284 2.12 23.59 25.20
C ILE A 284 1.85 24.03 26.64
N ASN A 285 2.48 25.14 27.08
CA ASN A 285 2.44 25.59 28.47
C ASN A 285 1.23 26.47 28.79
N VAL A 286 0.37 26.76 27.83
CA VAL A 286 -0.85 27.56 28.08
C VAL A 286 -1.86 26.74 28.85
N ALA A 287 -2.15 27.17 30.07
CA ALA A 287 -3.27 26.65 30.87
C ALA A 287 -4.59 26.97 30.14
N GLY A 288 -5.25 25.97 29.62
CA GLY A 288 -6.53 26.13 28.92
C GLY A 288 -7.30 24.82 28.86
N ILE A 289 -8.62 24.93 28.67
CA ILE A 289 -9.56 23.80 28.64
C ILE A 289 -9.35 22.89 27.41
N SER A 290 -8.74 23.43 26.32
CA SER A 290 -8.55 22.66 25.09
C SER A 290 -7.47 21.58 25.25
N PRO A 291 -7.77 20.32 24.88
CA PRO A 291 -6.79 19.23 24.90
C PRO A 291 -5.79 19.32 23.73
N TYR A 292 -6.02 20.18 22.75
CA TYR A 292 -5.22 20.29 21.52
C TYR A 292 -4.07 21.25 21.68
N VAL A 293 -2.95 20.97 20.97
CA VAL A 293 -1.78 21.86 20.92
C VAL A 293 -2.13 23.20 20.28
N LEU A 294 -2.92 23.15 19.19
CA LEU A 294 -3.35 24.30 18.39
C LEU A 294 -4.90 24.39 18.45
N PRO A 295 -5.47 25.00 19.50
CA PRO A 295 -6.91 24.91 19.78
C PRO A 295 -7.79 25.53 18.69
N HIS A 296 -7.41 26.69 18.15
CA HIS A 296 -8.21 27.35 17.11
C HIS A 296 -8.09 26.62 15.75
N VAL A 297 -6.92 26.08 15.43
CA VAL A 297 -6.72 25.23 14.25
C VAL A 297 -7.54 23.94 14.38
N ALA A 298 -7.59 23.32 15.59
CA ALA A 298 -8.37 22.12 15.84
C ALA A 298 -9.87 22.36 15.68
N GLU A 299 -10.40 23.46 16.28
CA GLU A 299 -11.78 23.87 16.12
C GLU A 299 -12.16 24.10 14.67
N ARG A 300 -11.34 24.89 13.96
CA ARG A 300 -11.54 25.19 12.56
C ARG A 300 -11.50 23.93 11.67
N TYR A 301 -10.57 23.03 11.94
CA TYR A 301 -10.48 21.77 11.19
C TYR A 301 -11.71 20.88 11.46
N THR A 302 -12.21 20.85 12.68
CA THR A 302 -13.40 20.07 13.04
C THR A 302 -14.65 20.62 12.34
N CYS A 303 -14.81 21.95 12.31
CA CYS A 303 -15.94 22.60 11.64
C CYS A 303 -15.85 22.56 10.11
N ASN A 304 -14.66 22.80 9.57
CA ASN A 304 -14.43 22.83 8.12
C ASN A 304 -13.00 22.38 7.74
N PRO A 305 -12.78 21.09 7.56
CA PRO A 305 -11.45 20.56 7.16
C PRO A 305 -10.89 21.16 5.87
N ALA A 306 -11.78 21.57 4.94
CA ALA A 306 -11.37 22.19 3.68
C ALA A 306 -10.79 23.61 3.87
N GLY A 307 -11.08 24.28 5.00
CA GLY A 307 -10.57 25.61 5.31
C GLY A 307 -9.05 25.67 5.39
N ILE A 308 -8.44 24.67 6.05
CA ILE A 308 -6.97 24.57 6.15
C ILE A 308 -6.33 24.36 4.77
N ALA A 309 -6.94 23.51 3.93
CA ALA A 309 -6.45 23.30 2.56
C ALA A 309 -6.55 24.57 1.72
N LYS A 310 -7.62 25.36 1.87
CA LYS A 310 -7.82 26.64 1.18
C LYS A 310 -6.78 27.68 1.59
N ASP A 311 -6.49 27.78 2.89
CA ASP A 311 -5.45 28.70 3.39
C ASP A 311 -4.07 28.28 2.95
N THR A 312 -3.78 26.99 2.96
CA THR A 312 -2.52 26.47 2.42
C THR A 312 -2.37 26.84 0.94
N LYS A 313 -3.42 26.67 0.13
CA LYS A 313 -3.41 27.06 -1.28
C LYS A 313 -3.10 28.56 -1.42
N ARG A 314 -3.78 29.43 -0.67
CA ARG A 314 -3.53 30.87 -0.67
C ARG A 314 -2.08 31.21 -0.33
N LEU A 315 -1.54 30.58 0.72
CA LEU A 315 -0.14 30.77 1.11
C LEU A 315 0.83 30.39 -0.01
N LEU A 316 0.64 29.21 -0.61
CA LEU A 316 1.52 28.72 -1.66
C LEU A 316 1.47 29.61 -2.92
N GLU A 317 0.28 30.06 -3.30
CA GLU A 317 0.09 31.00 -4.43
C GLU A 317 0.71 32.37 -4.13
N ALA A 318 0.55 32.89 -2.92
CA ALA A 318 1.21 34.13 -2.49
C ALA A 318 2.76 34.01 -2.46
N ALA A 319 3.29 32.80 -2.17
CA ALA A 319 4.71 32.51 -2.25
C ALA A 319 5.22 32.25 -3.69
N GLY A 320 4.36 32.49 -4.72
CA GLY A 320 4.71 32.34 -6.14
C GLY A 320 4.77 30.89 -6.63
N LEU A 321 4.06 29.96 -5.97
CA LEU A 321 3.97 28.57 -6.43
C LEU A 321 2.66 28.32 -7.18
N HIS A 322 2.74 27.70 -8.34
CA HIS A 322 1.56 27.23 -9.07
C HIS A 322 1.04 25.94 -8.41
N THR A 323 -0.08 26.05 -7.70
CA THR A 323 -0.63 24.92 -6.92
C THR A 323 -1.31 23.85 -7.76
N VAL A 324 -1.67 24.18 -8.98
CA VAL A 324 -2.35 23.30 -9.94
C VAL A 324 -1.64 23.33 -11.29
N GLU A 325 -1.68 22.21 -11.99
CA GLU A 325 -1.10 22.05 -13.33
C GLU A 325 -2.07 21.26 -14.21
N GLN A 326 -2.00 21.45 -15.51
CA GLN A 326 -2.79 20.62 -16.43
C GLN A 326 -2.28 19.18 -16.39
N SER A 327 -3.20 18.23 -16.39
CA SER A 327 -2.84 16.81 -16.40
C SER A 327 -2.13 16.42 -17.69
N HIS A 328 -1.15 15.57 -17.61
CA HIS A 328 -0.54 14.90 -18.77
C HIS A 328 -1.44 13.78 -19.34
N ASP A 329 -2.48 13.39 -18.59
CA ASP A 329 -3.46 12.41 -19.06
C ASP A 329 -4.52 13.13 -19.93
N PRO A 330 -4.60 12.85 -21.25
CA PRO A 330 -5.51 13.53 -22.16
C PRO A 330 -6.99 13.32 -21.83
N HIS A 331 -7.30 12.29 -21.04
CA HIS A 331 -8.67 11.99 -20.62
C HIS A 331 -9.09 12.71 -19.34
N ARG A 332 -8.17 13.40 -18.68
CA ARG A 332 -8.45 14.12 -17.45
C ARG A 332 -8.69 15.60 -17.72
N MET A 333 -9.94 16.01 -17.64
CA MET A 333 -10.33 17.42 -17.85
C MET A 333 -9.97 18.34 -16.69
N LEU A 334 -9.87 17.81 -15.47
CA LEU A 334 -9.58 18.61 -14.29
C LEU A 334 -8.07 18.70 -14.03
N PRO A 335 -7.56 19.89 -13.64
CA PRO A 335 -6.16 20.07 -13.33
C PRO A 335 -5.71 19.18 -12.16
N VAL A 336 -4.42 18.88 -12.14
CA VAL A 336 -3.75 18.12 -11.07
C VAL A 336 -3.28 19.09 -10.00
N ILE A 337 -3.45 18.69 -8.76
CA ILE A 337 -2.87 19.44 -7.63
C ILE A 337 -1.38 19.08 -7.55
N ARG A 338 -0.52 20.02 -7.88
CA ARG A 338 0.95 19.91 -7.79
C ARG A 338 1.44 20.12 -6.37
N TYR A 339 1.02 21.23 -5.76
CA TYR A 339 1.39 21.59 -4.38
C TYR A 339 0.17 21.74 -3.47
N SER A 340 0.26 21.23 -2.26
CA SER A 340 -0.79 21.31 -1.24
C SER A 340 -0.16 21.11 0.15
N PHE A 341 -0.96 21.12 1.23
CA PHE A 341 -0.50 20.74 2.56
C PHE A 341 0.24 19.37 2.57
N HIS A 342 -0.21 18.44 1.76
CA HIS A 342 0.41 17.11 1.68
C HIS A 342 1.81 17.14 1.06
N SER A 343 2.19 18.18 0.36
CA SER A 343 3.55 18.38 -0.18
C SER A 343 4.59 18.53 0.93
N PHE A 344 4.24 19.03 2.13
CA PHE A 344 5.15 19.02 3.29
C PHE A 344 5.57 17.58 3.66
N ARG A 345 4.64 16.63 3.60
CA ARG A 345 4.93 15.22 3.84
C ARG A 345 5.84 14.61 2.76
N HIS A 346 5.61 14.96 1.49
CA HIS A 346 6.52 14.59 0.39
C HIS A 346 7.91 15.20 0.60
N THR A 347 7.97 16.46 1.02
CA THR A 347 9.23 17.16 1.32
C THR A 347 9.98 16.49 2.46
N PHE A 348 9.31 16.18 3.57
CA PHE A 348 9.91 15.47 4.70
C PHE A 348 10.53 14.14 4.25
N SER A 349 9.78 13.30 3.54
CA SER A 349 10.30 12.00 3.11
C SER A 349 11.42 12.12 2.08
N THR A 350 11.34 13.09 1.15
CA THR A 350 12.37 13.34 0.14
C THR A 350 13.66 13.87 0.77
N LEU A 351 13.57 14.83 1.70
CA LEU A 351 14.73 15.36 2.41
C LEU A 351 15.38 14.27 3.27
N ALA A 352 14.61 13.50 4.04
CA ALA A 352 15.14 12.42 4.85
C ALA A 352 15.88 11.37 3.99
N ALA A 353 15.29 10.95 2.88
CA ALA A 353 15.92 10.00 1.96
C ALA A 353 17.19 10.57 1.30
N ASN A 354 17.18 11.85 0.90
CA ASN A 354 18.34 12.52 0.31
C ASN A 354 19.50 12.70 1.32
N HIS A 355 19.19 12.68 2.62
CA HIS A 355 20.20 12.66 3.69
C HIS A 355 20.57 11.25 4.17
N GLY A 356 20.22 10.22 3.40
CA GLY A 356 20.64 8.84 3.66
C GLY A 356 19.82 8.10 4.72
N VAL A 357 18.69 8.65 5.17
CA VAL A 357 17.79 7.95 6.09
C VAL A 357 17.14 6.78 5.36
N SER A 358 17.18 5.58 5.98
CA SER A 358 16.62 4.38 5.36
C SER A 358 15.12 4.54 5.07
N ILE A 359 14.65 3.94 3.97
CA ILE A 359 13.23 3.98 3.60
C ILE A 359 12.33 3.39 4.70
N ARG A 360 12.84 2.41 5.44
CA ARG A 360 12.15 1.79 6.57
C ARG A 360 11.99 2.79 7.73
N THR A 361 13.04 3.52 8.07
CA THR A 361 12.97 4.57 9.10
C THR A 361 11.99 5.66 8.71
N VAL A 362 12.01 6.10 7.43
CA VAL A 362 11.03 7.07 6.91
C VAL A 362 9.61 6.51 6.97
N GLN A 363 9.43 5.21 6.68
CA GLN A 363 8.14 4.53 6.78
C GLN A 363 7.60 4.54 8.22
N GLU A 364 8.43 4.24 9.20
CA GLU A 364 8.08 4.24 10.62
C GLU A 364 7.71 5.66 11.10
N LEU A 365 8.51 6.67 10.76
CA LEU A 365 8.24 8.08 11.09
C LEU A 365 6.92 8.58 10.47
N LEU A 366 6.59 8.13 9.27
CA LEU A 366 5.36 8.51 8.57
C LEU A 366 4.14 7.67 8.97
N GLY A 367 4.33 6.57 9.68
CA GLY A 367 3.26 5.62 10.01
C GLY A 367 2.64 4.99 8.76
N HIS A 368 3.47 4.58 7.77
CA HIS A 368 3.02 3.88 6.58
C HIS A 368 2.95 2.37 6.83
N SER A 369 1.87 1.73 6.39
CA SER A 369 1.68 0.29 6.52
C SER A 369 2.48 -0.53 5.50
N SER A 370 3.05 0.10 4.46
CA SER A 370 3.85 -0.58 3.44
C SER A 370 4.95 0.32 2.87
N GLU A 371 6.07 -0.30 2.46
CA GLU A 371 7.18 0.39 1.79
C GLU A 371 6.77 1.04 0.47
N LYS A 372 5.86 0.42 -0.28
CA LYS A 372 5.32 0.99 -1.53
C LYS A 372 4.70 2.37 -1.32
N MET A 373 4.05 2.60 -0.17
CA MET A 373 3.50 3.90 0.17
C MET A 373 4.61 4.92 0.43
N THR A 374 5.70 4.53 1.09
CA THR A 374 6.84 5.41 1.38
C THR A 374 7.60 5.73 0.10
N ALA A 375 7.88 4.74 -0.74
CA ALA A 375 8.56 4.92 -2.03
C ALA A 375 7.82 5.92 -2.94
N HIS A 376 6.50 5.94 -2.91
CA HIS A 376 5.69 6.92 -3.66
C HIS A 376 5.91 8.37 -3.21
N TYR A 377 6.31 8.59 -1.96
CA TYR A 377 6.57 9.91 -1.40
C TYR A 377 8.05 10.33 -1.45
N THR A 378 8.94 9.47 -1.97
CA THR A 378 10.38 9.67 -1.88
C THR A 378 10.98 9.88 -3.27
N HIS A 379 11.58 11.04 -3.49
CA HIS A 379 12.33 11.38 -4.71
C HIS A 379 13.82 11.44 -4.39
N ILE A 380 14.55 10.36 -4.68
CA ILE A 380 15.98 10.27 -4.38
C ILE A 380 16.77 11.07 -5.42
N GLY A 381 17.51 12.08 -4.96
CA GLY A 381 18.35 12.92 -5.79
C GLY A 381 19.57 12.20 -6.36
N LEU A 382 20.12 12.72 -7.47
CA LEU A 382 21.29 12.14 -8.13
C LEU A 382 22.52 12.09 -7.19
N GLN A 383 22.74 13.13 -6.38
CA GLN A 383 23.84 13.17 -5.43
C GLN A 383 23.80 12.02 -4.41
N THR A 384 22.63 11.70 -3.86
CA THR A 384 22.46 10.57 -2.95
C THR A 384 22.76 9.24 -3.65
N LYS A 385 22.35 9.09 -4.92
CA LYS A 385 22.69 7.92 -5.74
C LYS A 385 24.20 7.80 -5.96
N VAL A 386 24.87 8.94 -6.25
CA VAL A 386 26.35 8.98 -6.40
C VAL A 386 27.06 8.62 -5.11
N GLN A 387 26.58 9.13 -3.96
CA GLN A 387 27.15 8.78 -2.65
C GLN A 387 26.96 7.28 -2.34
N ALA A 388 25.79 6.72 -2.62
CA ALA A 388 25.52 5.30 -2.44
C ALA A 388 26.47 4.43 -3.29
N ILE A 389 26.73 4.79 -4.54
CA ILE A 389 27.67 4.06 -5.40
C ILE A 389 29.11 4.21 -4.89
N LYS A 390 29.52 5.41 -4.41
CA LYS A 390 30.85 5.64 -3.83
C LYS A 390 31.07 4.88 -2.52
N ALA A 391 30.02 4.54 -1.79
CA ALA A 391 30.10 3.75 -0.57
C ALA A 391 30.31 2.25 -0.82
N LEU A 392 30.17 1.78 -2.05
CA LEU A 392 30.48 0.38 -2.41
C LEU A 392 31.98 0.13 -2.34
N PRO A 393 32.41 -1.02 -1.82
CA PRO A 393 33.82 -1.36 -1.78
C PRO A 393 34.38 -1.46 -3.19
N ASP A 394 35.54 -0.85 -3.41
CA ASP A 394 36.26 -0.91 -4.68
C ASP A 394 36.90 -2.32 -4.81
N LEU A 395 36.14 -3.25 -5.35
CA LEU A 395 36.58 -4.65 -5.53
C LEU A 395 37.55 -4.80 -6.71
N VAL A 396 37.55 -3.83 -7.63
CA VAL A 396 38.50 -3.75 -8.71
C VAL A 396 39.50 -2.68 -8.34
N SER A 397 40.37 -3.01 -7.40
CA SER A 397 41.58 -2.23 -7.20
C SER A 397 42.43 -2.36 -8.50
N VAL A 398 42.24 -1.44 -9.44
CA VAL A 398 43.37 -1.02 -10.25
C VAL A 398 44.43 -0.68 -9.21
N LYS A 399 45.50 -1.50 -9.13
CA LYS A 399 46.67 -1.22 -8.31
C LYS A 399 47.09 0.20 -8.65
N ARG A 400 46.54 1.19 -7.93
CA ARG A 400 47.18 2.50 -7.84
C ARG A 400 48.48 2.20 -7.14
N SER A 401 49.56 2.27 -7.91
CA SER A 401 50.90 2.30 -7.35
C SER A 401 50.90 3.20 -6.12
N PRO A 402 51.51 2.84 -4.99
CA PRO A 402 51.46 3.62 -3.74
C PRO A 402 52.15 4.98 -3.79
N GLN A 403 52.43 5.50 -4.95
CA GLN A 403 53.01 6.82 -5.19
C GLN A 403 52.34 7.45 -6.42
N GLY A 404 51.08 7.81 -6.28
CA GLY A 404 50.45 8.72 -7.21
C GLY A 404 50.92 10.14 -6.95
N ARG A 405 52.11 10.49 -7.44
CA ARG A 405 52.42 11.90 -7.67
C ARG A 405 51.40 12.46 -8.63
N SER A 406 50.81 13.60 -8.32
CA SER A 406 49.92 14.30 -9.25
C SER A 406 50.66 14.52 -10.58
N LEU A 407 49.94 14.59 -11.70
CA LEU A 407 50.53 14.89 -13.01
C LEU A 407 51.39 16.16 -12.92
N ALA A 408 50.96 17.15 -12.11
CA ALA A 408 51.70 18.36 -11.85
C ALA A 408 53.00 18.09 -11.08
N GLU A 409 53.05 17.16 -10.12
CA GLU A 409 54.28 16.76 -9.39
C GLU A 409 55.21 15.93 -10.27
N LEU A 410 54.66 15.13 -11.19
CA LEU A 410 55.46 14.37 -12.20
C LEU A 410 56.11 15.35 -13.20
N ILE A 411 55.35 16.34 -13.67
CA ILE A 411 55.85 17.33 -14.63
C ILE A 411 56.87 18.29 -13.95
N SER A 412 56.65 18.69 -12.72
CA SER A 412 57.57 19.56 -11.97
C SER A 412 58.91 18.88 -11.60
N GLY A 413 58.98 17.55 -11.65
CA GLY A 413 60.19 16.79 -11.40
C GLY A 413 61.00 16.45 -12.66
N LEU A 414 60.49 16.85 -13.84
CA LEU A 414 61.20 16.58 -15.14
C LEU A 414 62.23 17.68 -15.42
N SER A 415 63.37 17.24 -15.97
CA SER A 415 64.40 18.15 -16.51
C SER A 415 63.92 18.85 -17.78
N ALA A 416 64.53 19.95 -18.17
CA ALA A 416 64.19 20.69 -19.37
C ALA A 416 64.25 19.84 -20.65
N SER A 417 65.16 18.86 -20.73
CA SER A 417 65.29 17.93 -21.83
C SER A 417 64.13 16.89 -21.87
N GLU A 418 63.66 16.45 -20.71
CA GLU A 418 62.51 15.53 -20.58
C GLU A 418 61.19 16.23 -20.86
N LEU A 419 61.01 17.49 -20.42
CA LEU A 419 59.89 18.32 -20.78
C LEU A 419 59.79 18.59 -22.28
N PHE A 420 60.93 18.84 -22.93
CA PHE A 420 60.97 19.00 -24.38
C PHE A 420 60.56 17.72 -25.14
N ARG A 421 61.07 16.53 -24.70
CA ARG A 421 60.68 15.24 -25.25
C ARG A 421 59.18 14.95 -25.04
N LEU A 422 58.64 15.25 -23.87
CA LEU A 422 57.24 15.11 -23.59
C LEU A 422 56.39 16.00 -24.48
N GLY A 423 56.79 17.28 -24.65
CA GLY A 423 56.14 18.22 -25.54
C GLY A 423 56.10 17.72 -27.00
N THR A 424 57.26 17.26 -27.54
CA THR A 424 57.35 16.69 -28.87
C THR A 424 56.46 15.45 -29.03
N TRP A 425 56.48 14.58 -28.06
CA TRP A 425 55.61 13.37 -28.06
C TRP A 425 54.12 13.72 -28.07
N LEU A 426 53.68 14.70 -27.24
CA LEU A 426 52.28 15.17 -27.18
C LEU A 426 51.87 15.80 -28.51
N ASP A 427 52.77 16.55 -29.16
CA ASP A 427 52.51 17.16 -30.47
C ASP A 427 52.37 16.14 -31.62
N GLU A 428 53.08 15.02 -31.52
CA GLU A 428 53.03 13.96 -32.51
C GLU A 428 51.82 12.99 -32.34
N HIS A 429 51.33 12.82 -31.09
CA HIS A 429 50.35 11.75 -30.75
C HIS A 429 48.96 12.27 -30.37
N LEU A 430 48.78 13.57 -30.17
CA LEU A 430 47.48 14.16 -29.82
C LEU A 430 46.88 14.89 -31.03
N THR A 431 45.56 14.72 -31.19
CA THR A 431 44.78 15.51 -32.15
C THR A 431 44.69 16.98 -31.67
N GLU A 432 44.45 17.95 -32.56
CA GLU A 432 44.32 19.34 -32.24
C GLU A 432 43.26 19.61 -31.12
N MET A 433 42.17 18.87 -31.14
CA MET A 433 41.12 18.94 -30.12
C MET A 433 41.62 18.48 -28.73
N GLN A 434 42.45 17.43 -28.69
CA GLN A 434 43.05 16.91 -27.45
C GLN A 434 44.14 17.85 -26.92
N LYS A 435 44.93 18.47 -27.79
CA LYS A 435 45.93 19.50 -27.44
C LYS A 435 45.29 20.74 -26.82
N GLU A 436 44.14 21.17 -27.35
CA GLU A 436 43.38 22.27 -26.81
C GLU A 436 42.79 21.94 -25.41
N HIS A 437 42.37 20.69 -25.24
CA HIS A 437 41.89 20.20 -23.97
C HIS A 437 43.00 20.17 -22.88
N VAL A 438 44.19 19.70 -23.24
CA VAL A 438 45.37 19.72 -22.36
C VAL A 438 45.82 21.16 -22.02
N LYS A 439 45.83 22.06 -22.98
CA LYS A 439 46.13 23.49 -22.77
C LYS A 439 45.14 24.15 -21.82
N ARG A 440 43.83 23.78 -21.96
CA ARG A 440 42.75 24.29 -21.08
C ARG A 440 42.86 23.76 -19.63
N PHE A 441 43.27 22.49 -19.48
CA PHE A 441 43.50 21.87 -18.19
C PHE A 441 44.75 22.47 -17.48
N LEU A 442 45.80 22.80 -18.19
CA LEU A 442 47.02 23.42 -17.64
C LEU A 442 46.90 24.93 -17.35
N ARG A 443 45.80 25.58 -17.82
CA ARG A 443 45.51 27.02 -17.56
C ARG A 443 44.57 27.27 -16.38
N VAL A 444 44.13 26.24 -15.67
CA VAL A 444 43.32 26.40 -14.44
C VAL A 444 44.30 26.66 -13.27
N PRO A 445 44.21 27.82 -12.58
CA PRO A 445 45.06 28.15 -11.44
C PRO A 445 44.82 27.25 -10.25
#